data_d359350136bb592f6dee30bae891c0c3
#
_entry.id   d359350136bb592f6dee30bae891c0c3
#
_cell.length_a   1.000
_cell.length_b   1.000
_cell.length_c   1.000
_cell.angle_alpha   90.00
_cell.angle_beta   90.00
_cell.angle_gamma   90.00
#
_symmetry.space_group_name_H-M   'P 1'
#
loop_
_entity.id
_entity.type
_entity.pdbx_description
1 polymer ?
#
loop_
_entity_poly.entity_id
_entity_poly.type
_entity_poly.pdbx_seq_one_letter_code
_entity_poly.pdbx_strand_id
1 'polypeptide(L)'
;MPQLIDVATAEAPYTIAQDDAAAFARAQFGNAVPHLERLMPLFTNTGIRQRRIAKPASWYQTAHGLDEKNIAYIEAATDMCADAARTLLARRGLAPTDVDRIYYVNTTGLATPSIDARLINVLGLKRTARRTPIWGLGCAGGVAGLATAARDLIGHPRERALVFAAEMCSLTFLADDFSKSNLVATALFADGAAVALVSGDDTGDVGWPIRTTRSMLFPDSLDVMGWSVVARGLQVVFDQRIPEIIAEHAAAELDALLTAAGISRNDITEFLYHPGGPKVLQAYADAYGISTDRFRWSRDVFRDYGNMSSVTVLYVLARYLQAHRPGHGGHAVVSALGPGFSSEGLLLGL
;
A
#
# COMPACT_ATOMS: atom_id res chain seq x y z
N MET A 1 -22.97 8.63 5.96
CA MET A 1 -21.63 8.06 6.31
C MET A 1 -20.94 7.66 5.01
N PRO A 2 -19.73 8.14 4.72
CA PRO A 2 -19.02 7.81 3.48
C PRO A 2 -18.84 6.31 3.30
N GLN A 3 -18.78 5.86 2.06
CA GLN A 3 -18.72 4.44 1.71
C GLN A 3 -17.55 4.16 0.78
N LEU A 4 -16.83 3.07 1.04
CA LEU A 4 -15.91 2.47 0.07
C LEU A 4 -16.75 1.70 -0.96
N ILE A 5 -16.72 2.12 -2.22
CA ILE A 5 -17.60 1.58 -3.25
C ILE A 5 -16.92 0.45 -4.02
N ASP A 6 -15.65 0.64 -4.39
CA ASP A 6 -14.92 -0.30 -5.23
C ASP A 6 -13.42 -0.02 -5.19
N VAL A 7 -12.61 -1.03 -5.53
CA VAL A 7 -11.17 -0.91 -5.72
C VAL A 7 -10.76 -1.61 -7.00
N ALA A 8 -10.01 -0.93 -7.86
CA ALA A 8 -9.36 -1.52 -9.02
C ALA A 8 -7.83 -1.44 -8.89
N THR A 9 -7.16 -2.41 -9.47
CA THR A 9 -5.70 -2.56 -9.41
C THR A 9 -5.10 -2.59 -10.81
N ALA A 10 -3.85 -2.16 -10.94
CA ALA A 10 -3.06 -2.30 -12.16
C ALA A 10 -1.69 -2.88 -11.80
N GLU A 11 -1.29 -3.91 -12.53
CA GLU A 11 -0.02 -4.61 -12.33
C GLU A 11 1.09 -3.99 -13.19
N ALA A 12 2.30 -3.89 -12.65
CA ALA A 12 3.45 -3.47 -13.42
C ALA A 12 3.79 -4.51 -14.52
N PRO A 13 4.42 -4.08 -15.63
CA PRO A 13 4.46 -4.87 -16.88
C PRO A 13 5.34 -6.13 -16.81
N TYR A 14 6.35 -6.16 -15.93
CA TYR A 14 7.29 -7.29 -15.89
C TYR A 14 7.07 -8.14 -14.64
N THR A 15 7.25 -9.45 -14.79
CA THR A 15 7.18 -10.42 -13.69
C THR A 15 8.58 -10.92 -13.36
N ILE A 16 8.89 -11.05 -12.08
CA ILE A 16 10.06 -11.73 -11.57
C ILE A 16 9.65 -12.84 -10.61
N ALA A 17 10.02 -14.09 -10.88
CA ALA A 17 9.84 -15.18 -9.93
C ALA A 17 10.75 -14.97 -8.72
N GLN A 18 10.37 -15.50 -7.55
CA GLN A 18 11.16 -15.31 -6.34
C GLN A 18 12.54 -15.98 -6.42
N ASP A 19 12.64 -17.12 -7.12
CA ASP A 19 13.89 -17.80 -7.35
C ASP A 19 14.84 -17.00 -8.27
N ASP A 20 14.31 -16.31 -9.29
CA ASP A 20 15.07 -15.43 -10.17
C ASP A 20 15.56 -14.19 -9.39
N ALA A 21 14.75 -13.66 -8.49
CA ALA A 21 15.16 -12.57 -7.60
C ALA A 21 16.26 -13.00 -6.62
N ALA A 22 16.19 -14.23 -6.12
CA ALA A 22 17.26 -14.80 -5.30
C ALA A 22 18.57 -15.00 -6.12
N ALA A 23 18.46 -15.46 -7.36
CA ALA A 23 19.61 -15.58 -8.26
C ALA A 23 20.24 -14.20 -8.59
N PHE A 24 19.39 -13.20 -8.87
CA PHE A 24 19.83 -11.81 -9.03
C PHE A 24 20.57 -11.30 -7.78
N ALA A 25 20.03 -11.55 -6.58
CA ALA A 25 20.66 -11.13 -5.33
C ALA A 25 22.03 -11.79 -5.12
N ARG A 26 22.17 -13.10 -5.43
CA ARG A 26 23.48 -13.77 -5.38
C ARG A 26 24.50 -13.15 -6.32
N ALA A 27 24.08 -12.84 -7.55
CA ALA A 27 24.96 -12.20 -8.53
C ALA A 27 25.40 -10.79 -8.08
N GLN A 28 24.43 -10.01 -7.55
CA GLN A 28 24.64 -8.61 -7.19
C GLN A 28 25.41 -8.43 -5.87
N PHE A 29 25.08 -9.22 -4.85
CA PHE A 29 25.61 -9.06 -3.49
C PHE A 29 26.77 -10.03 -3.17
N GLY A 30 26.96 -11.10 -3.96
CA GLY A 30 27.83 -12.23 -3.63
C GLY A 30 29.27 -11.87 -3.30
N ASN A 31 29.85 -10.92 -4.01
CA ASN A 31 31.23 -10.49 -3.80
C ASN A 31 31.40 -9.44 -2.67
N ALA A 32 30.30 -8.79 -2.26
CA ALA A 32 30.35 -7.64 -1.35
C ALA A 32 29.81 -7.95 0.05
N VAL A 33 28.90 -8.94 0.17
CA VAL A 33 28.27 -9.29 1.45
C VAL A 33 28.89 -10.56 2.01
N PRO A 34 29.69 -10.49 3.11
CA PRO A 34 30.22 -11.67 3.75
C PRO A 34 29.12 -12.63 4.21
N HIS A 35 29.33 -13.93 3.95
CA HIS A 35 28.36 -14.98 4.34
C HIS A 35 26.93 -14.77 3.78
N LEU A 36 26.77 -14.22 2.57
CA LEU A 36 25.49 -13.97 1.92
C LEU A 36 24.55 -15.19 1.97
N GLU A 37 25.08 -16.41 1.78
CA GLU A 37 24.27 -17.64 1.78
C GLU A 37 23.52 -17.88 3.11
N ARG A 38 23.95 -17.31 4.23
CA ARG A 38 23.19 -17.35 5.51
C ARG A 38 21.97 -16.45 5.49
N LEU A 39 21.95 -15.46 4.60
CA LEU A 39 20.82 -14.52 4.43
C LEU A 39 19.86 -14.97 3.34
N MET A 40 20.29 -15.81 2.41
CA MET A 40 19.48 -16.25 1.27
C MET A 40 18.16 -16.96 1.63
N PRO A 41 18.03 -17.69 2.77
CA PRO A 41 16.74 -18.21 3.21
C PRO A 41 15.65 -17.14 3.39
N LEU A 42 16.04 -15.85 3.46
CA LEU A 42 15.09 -14.73 3.44
C LEU A 42 14.14 -14.82 2.24
N PHE A 43 14.63 -15.15 1.05
CA PHE A 43 13.81 -15.22 -0.18
C PHE A 43 12.73 -16.30 -0.10
N THR A 44 13.06 -17.48 0.41
CA THR A 44 12.07 -18.57 0.61
C THR A 44 11.14 -18.32 1.79
N ASN A 45 11.66 -17.76 2.89
CA ASN A 45 10.91 -17.54 4.13
C ASN A 45 9.83 -16.44 3.99
N THR A 46 9.90 -15.59 2.97
CA THR A 46 8.83 -14.61 2.67
C THR A 46 7.53 -15.29 2.26
N GLY A 47 7.61 -16.47 1.63
CA GLY A 47 6.46 -17.14 1.01
C GLY A 47 5.98 -16.47 -0.29
N ILE A 48 6.66 -15.44 -0.77
CA ILE A 48 6.36 -14.79 -2.06
C ILE A 48 6.68 -15.78 -3.20
N ARG A 49 5.79 -15.86 -4.19
CA ARG A 49 5.99 -16.69 -5.39
C ARG A 49 6.59 -15.88 -6.53
N GLN A 50 6.05 -14.72 -6.76
CA GLN A 50 6.44 -13.80 -7.83
C GLN A 50 6.13 -12.35 -7.44
N ARG A 51 6.73 -11.42 -8.17
CA ARG A 51 6.46 -9.99 -8.01
C ARG A 51 6.36 -9.31 -9.37
N ARG A 52 5.62 -8.19 -9.42
CA ARG A 52 5.60 -7.30 -10.57
C ARG A 52 6.63 -6.20 -10.38
N ILE A 53 7.33 -5.84 -11.45
CA ILE A 53 8.37 -4.78 -11.46
C ILE A 53 8.19 -3.88 -12.69
N ALA A 54 8.55 -2.60 -12.56
CA ALA A 54 8.31 -1.56 -13.57
C ALA A 54 9.24 -1.67 -14.79
N LYS A 55 10.43 -2.22 -14.63
CA LYS A 55 11.42 -2.40 -15.70
C LYS A 55 11.83 -3.89 -15.81
N PRO A 56 12.34 -4.34 -16.94
CA PRO A 56 12.82 -5.73 -17.07
C PRO A 56 14.00 -5.98 -16.13
N ALA A 57 14.18 -7.24 -15.69
CA ALA A 57 15.23 -7.61 -14.72
C ALA A 57 16.66 -7.18 -15.17
N SER A 58 16.91 -7.15 -16.48
CA SER A 58 18.19 -6.68 -17.05
C SER A 58 18.47 -5.19 -16.75
N TRP A 59 17.44 -4.37 -16.59
CA TRP A 59 17.60 -2.95 -16.27
C TRP A 59 18.28 -2.77 -14.90
N TYR A 60 17.95 -3.61 -13.93
CA TYR A 60 18.49 -3.51 -12.56
C TYR A 60 19.93 -4.02 -12.42
N GLN A 61 20.53 -4.59 -13.49
CA GLN A 61 21.93 -5.03 -13.52
C GLN A 61 22.90 -3.85 -13.66
N THR A 62 22.41 -2.67 -14.04
CA THR A 62 23.20 -1.44 -14.16
C THR A 62 22.76 -0.41 -13.13
N ALA A 63 23.67 0.49 -12.75
CA ALA A 63 23.35 1.60 -11.86
C ALA A 63 22.62 2.69 -12.65
N HIS A 64 21.54 3.20 -12.08
CA HIS A 64 20.74 4.30 -12.63
C HIS A 64 20.68 5.46 -11.63
N GLY A 65 20.72 6.69 -12.15
CA GLY A 65 20.57 7.90 -11.34
C GLY A 65 19.14 8.10 -10.83
N LEU A 66 19.00 8.98 -9.84
CA LEU A 66 17.68 9.33 -9.30
C LEU A 66 16.76 9.92 -10.37
N ASP A 67 17.29 10.73 -11.27
CA ASP A 67 16.58 11.35 -12.40
C ASP A 67 15.98 10.31 -13.34
N GLU A 68 16.78 9.33 -13.78
CA GLU A 68 16.33 8.25 -14.67
C GLU A 68 15.27 7.36 -14.01
N LYS A 69 15.50 6.97 -12.74
CA LYS A 69 14.52 6.22 -11.93
C LYS A 69 13.22 6.98 -11.77
N ASN A 70 13.31 8.29 -11.53
CA ASN A 70 12.13 9.12 -11.31
C ASN A 70 11.33 9.38 -12.59
N ILE A 71 11.98 9.49 -13.76
CA ILE A 71 11.31 9.51 -15.06
C ILE A 71 10.51 8.22 -15.24
N ALA A 72 11.14 7.06 -15.02
CA ALA A 72 10.49 5.76 -15.11
C ALA A 72 9.30 5.63 -14.14
N TYR A 73 9.43 6.17 -12.93
CA TYR A 73 8.34 6.24 -11.94
C TYR A 73 7.16 7.04 -12.47
N ILE A 74 7.40 8.27 -12.97
CA ILE A 74 6.34 9.16 -13.44
C ILE A 74 5.54 8.52 -14.58
N GLU A 75 6.22 7.90 -15.53
CA GLU A 75 5.59 7.19 -16.65
C GLU A 75 4.73 6.02 -16.13
N ALA A 76 5.34 5.07 -15.43
CA ALA A 76 4.65 3.88 -14.93
C ALA A 76 3.48 4.21 -14.01
N ALA A 77 3.67 5.14 -13.05
CA ALA A 77 2.63 5.53 -12.10
C ALA A 77 1.45 6.21 -12.81
N THR A 78 1.70 7.05 -13.82
CA THR A 78 0.64 7.72 -14.57
C THR A 78 -0.19 6.70 -15.36
N ASP A 79 0.47 5.82 -16.11
CA ASP A 79 -0.18 4.85 -16.98
C ASP A 79 -0.98 3.83 -16.17
N MET A 80 -0.37 3.24 -15.14
CA MET A 80 -1.02 2.23 -14.31
C MET A 80 -2.20 2.81 -13.52
N CYS A 81 -2.08 4.01 -12.95
CA CYS A 81 -3.20 4.68 -12.30
C CYS A 81 -4.33 4.99 -13.27
N ALA A 82 -4.01 5.42 -14.48
CA ALA A 82 -5.02 5.71 -15.51
C ALA A 82 -5.77 4.43 -15.92
N ASP A 83 -5.08 3.30 -16.08
CA ASP A 83 -5.70 2.02 -16.45
C ASP A 83 -6.58 1.47 -15.34
N ALA A 84 -6.12 1.54 -14.08
CA ALA A 84 -6.94 1.17 -12.93
C ALA A 84 -8.22 2.03 -12.83
N ALA A 85 -8.09 3.36 -13.05
CA ALA A 85 -9.24 4.27 -12.99
C ALA A 85 -10.23 4.03 -14.12
N ARG A 86 -9.78 3.83 -15.36
CA ARG A 86 -10.66 3.48 -16.48
C ARG A 86 -11.44 2.21 -16.20
N THR A 87 -10.76 1.18 -15.68
CA THR A 87 -11.37 -0.09 -15.29
C THR A 87 -12.43 0.11 -14.22
N LEU A 88 -12.13 0.88 -13.16
CA LEU A 88 -13.05 1.13 -12.06
C LEU A 88 -14.27 1.93 -12.51
N LEU A 89 -14.06 3.05 -13.21
CA LEU A 89 -15.14 3.92 -13.69
C LEU A 89 -16.08 3.17 -14.64
N ALA A 90 -15.52 2.42 -15.60
CA ALA A 90 -16.30 1.59 -16.53
C ALA A 90 -17.15 0.54 -15.78
N ARG A 91 -16.55 -0.16 -14.80
CA ARG A 91 -17.23 -1.17 -13.99
C ARG A 91 -18.38 -0.60 -13.16
N ARG A 92 -18.27 0.67 -12.75
CA ARG A 92 -19.29 1.39 -11.96
C ARG A 92 -20.26 2.21 -12.81
N GLY A 93 -20.07 2.27 -14.13
CA GLY A 93 -20.90 3.06 -15.05
C GLY A 93 -20.80 4.58 -14.81
N LEU A 94 -19.63 5.04 -14.32
CA LEU A 94 -19.36 6.43 -14.00
C LEU A 94 -18.57 7.10 -15.13
N ALA A 95 -18.93 8.34 -15.46
CA ALA A 95 -18.12 9.19 -16.32
C ALA A 95 -16.94 9.78 -15.50
N PRO A 96 -15.80 10.08 -16.14
CA PRO A 96 -14.70 10.79 -15.45
C PRO A 96 -15.15 12.12 -14.81
N THR A 97 -16.15 12.77 -15.38
CA THR A 97 -16.73 14.01 -14.86
C THR A 97 -17.62 13.83 -13.63
N ASP A 98 -17.89 12.60 -13.18
CA ASP A 98 -18.60 12.33 -11.93
C ASP A 98 -17.69 12.35 -10.71
N VAL A 99 -16.37 12.49 -10.92
CA VAL A 99 -15.35 12.55 -9.86
C VAL A 99 -15.12 14.00 -9.43
N ASP A 100 -15.27 14.26 -8.13
CA ASP A 100 -15.16 15.59 -7.53
C ASP A 100 -13.81 15.82 -6.83
N ARG A 101 -13.17 14.72 -6.37
CA ARG A 101 -11.91 14.75 -5.60
C ARG A 101 -10.98 13.67 -6.08
N ILE A 102 -9.68 13.98 -5.99
CA ILE A 102 -8.59 13.04 -6.26
C ILE A 102 -7.55 13.15 -5.15
N TYR A 103 -7.24 12.01 -4.55
CA TYR A 103 -6.13 11.82 -3.62
C TYR A 103 -5.08 10.98 -4.32
N TYR A 104 -3.84 11.37 -4.24
CA TYR A 104 -2.75 10.62 -4.83
C TYR A 104 -1.68 10.31 -3.79
N VAL A 105 -1.51 9.04 -3.49
CA VAL A 105 -0.61 8.53 -2.46
C VAL A 105 0.60 7.87 -3.10
N ASN A 106 1.80 8.25 -2.65
CA ASN A 106 3.04 7.57 -3.02
C ASN A 106 4.19 7.88 -2.06
N THR A 107 5.27 7.11 -2.17
CA THR A 107 6.51 7.33 -1.41
C THR A 107 7.76 7.02 -2.24
N THR A 108 7.63 6.33 -3.38
CA THR A 108 8.75 5.78 -4.16
C THR A 108 9.18 6.63 -5.35
N GLY A 109 8.59 7.82 -5.51
CA GLY A 109 8.97 8.76 -6.55
C GLY A 109 8.48 10.17 -6.26
N LEU A 110 8.98 11.13 -7.05
CA LEU A 110 8.71 12.55 -6.93
C LEU A 110 8.16 13.09 -8.25
N ALA A 111 7.13 13.91 -8.19
CA ALA A 111 6.61 14.59 -9.37
C ALA A 111 6.09 15.98 -9.02
N THR A 112 6.54 16.99 -9.78
CA THR A 112 5.95 18.33 -9.78
C THR A 112 5.86 18.82 -11.22
N PRO A 113 4.62 19.00 -11.79
CA PRO A 113 3.31 18.75 -11.19
C PRO A 113 3.12 17.30 -10.75
N SER A 114 2.38 17.09 -9.64
CA SER A 114 2.08 15.78 -9.08
C SER A 114 1.27 14.91 -10.06
N ILE A 115 1.33 13.60 -9.89
CA ILE A 115 0.67 12.60 -10.77
C ILE A 115 -0.84 12.85 -10.88
N ASP A 116 -1.49 13.29 -9.80
CA ASP A 116 -2.91 13.65 -9.82
C ASP A 116 -3.24 14.71 -10.89
N ALA A 117 -2.36 15.70 -11.12
CA ALA A 117 -2.54 16.69 -12.19
C ALA A 117 -2.45 16.06 -13.58
N ARG A 118 -1.57 15.07 -13.76
CA ARG A 118 -1.46 14.30 -15.00
C ARG A 118 -2.71 13.46 -15.23
N LEU A 119 -3.21 12.79 -14.18
CA LEU A 119 -4.39 11.94 -14.23
C LEU A 119 -5.66 12.73 -14.59
N ILE A 120 -5.82 13.97 -14.11
CA ILE A 120 -6.94 14.84 -14.51
C ILE A 120 -6.95 15.01 -16.05
N ASN A 121 -5.79 15.26 -16.65
CA ASN A 121 -5.70 15.43 -18.11
C ASN A 121 -5.89 14.09 -18.87
N VAL A 122 -5.21 13.04 -18.44
CA VAL A 122 -5.23 11.73 -19.12
C VAL A 122 -6.59 11.05 -19.07
N LEU A 123 -7.31 11.23 -17.97
CA LEU A 123 -8.63 10.63 -17.73
C LEU A 123 -9.79 11.53 -18.16
N GLY A 124 -9.57 12.83 -18.36
CA GLY A 124 -10.64 13.79 -18.61
C GLY A 124 -11.51 14.06 -17.40
N LEU A 125 -10.93 14.03 -16.19
CA LEU A 125 -11.65 14.38 -14.95
C LEU A 125 -12.09 15.85 -14.97
N LYS A 126 -13.02 16.23 -14.08
CA LYS A 126 -13.38 17.63 -13.87
C LYS A 126 -12.12 18.48 -13.64
N ARG A 127 -11.96 19.58 -14.37
CA ARG A 127 -10.86 20.54 -14.12
C ARG A 127 -10.97 21.23 -12.76
N THR A 128 -12.13 21.20 -12.15
CA THR A 128 -12.43 21.70 -10.80
C THR A 128 -12.31 20.64 -9.72
N ALA A 129 -11.94 19.40 -10.08
CA ALA A 129 -11.72 18.34 -9.10
C ALA A 129 -10.64 18.76 -8.09
N ARG A 130 -10.95 18.61 -6.81
CA ARG A 130 -10.01 18.96 -5.73
C ARG A 130 -8.90 17.92 -5.64
N ARG A 131 -7.68 18.39 -5.51
CA ARG A 131 -6.46 17.60 -5.56
C ARG A 131 -5.77 17.57 -4.20
N THR A 132 -5.39 16.38 -3.74
CA THR A 132 -4.65 16.18 -2.48
C THR A 132 -3.54 15.17 -2.70
N PRO A 133 -2.33 15.59 -3.07
CA PRO A 133 -1.17 14.70 -3.08
C PRO A 133 -0.73 14.40 -1.64
N ILE A 134 -0.46 13.12 -1.35
CA ILE A 134 -0.02 12.61 -0.05
C ILE A 134 1.31 11.89 -0.27
N TRP A 135 2.39 12.41 0.29
CA TRP A 135 3.72 11.83 0.18
C TRP A 135 4.34 11.57 1.54
N GLY A 136 5.14 10.49 1.67
CA GLY A 136 5.96 10.25 2.86
C GLY A 136 5.33 9.32 3.91
N LEU A 137 4.11 8.82 3.72
CA LEU A 137 3.46 7.89 4.65
C LEU A 137 3.81 6.41 4.40
N GLY A 138 4.62 6.11 3.37
CA GLY A 138 5.03 4.75 3.04
C GLY A 138 3.87 3.78 3.00
N CYS A 139 4.05 2.61 3.61
CA CYS A 139 3.04 1.54 3.60
C CYS A 139 1.70 1.94 4.24
N ALA A 140 1.68 2.92 5.16
CA ALA A 140 0.45 3.42 5.77
C ALA A 140 -0.39 4.28 4.80
N GLY A 141 0.23 4.80 3.74
CA GLY A 141 -0.37 5.78 2.85
C GLY A 141 -1.69 5.35 2.21
N GLY A 142 -1.86 4.07 1.86
CA GLY A 142 -3.11 3.57 1.28
C GLY A 142 -4.30 3.71 2.23
N VAL A 143 -4.13 3.35 3.50
CA VAL A 143 -5.16 3.51 4.53
C VAL A 143 -5.37 4.99 4.86
N ALA A 144 -4.28 5.76 5.02
CA ALA A 144 -4.35 7.20 5.28
C ALA A 144 -5.09 7.97 4.18
N GLY A 145 -4.87 7.61 2.91
CA GLY A 145 -5.59 8.19 1.78
C GLY A 145 -7.09 7.92 1.83
N LEU A 146 -7.49 6.69 2.11
CA LEU A 146 -8.90 6.31 2.31
C LEU A 146 -9.52 7.04 3.50
N ALA A 147 -8.81 7.09 4.63
CA ALA A 147 -9.26 7.78 5.84
C ALA A 147 -9.44 9.29 5.61
N THR A 148 -8.54 9.92 4.86
CA THR A 148 -8.62 11.34 4.51
C THR A 148 -9.80 11.61 3.59
N ALA A 149 -9.98 10.81 2.53
CA ALA A 149 -11.12 10.92 1.63
C ALA A 149 -12.46 10.75 2.37
N ALA A 150 -12.54 9.75 3.26
CA ALA A 150 -13.74 9.51 4.05
C ALA A 150 -14.08 10.70 4.96
N ARG A 151 -13.10 11.27 5.68
CA ARG A 151 -13.32 12.44 6.53
C ARG A 151 -13.79 13.66 5.75
N ASP A 152 -13.18 13.91 4.60
CA ASP A 152 -13.58 15.05 3.74
C ASP A 152 -15.00 14.90 3.19
N LEU A 153 -15.41 13.67 2.86
CA LEU A 153 -16.74 13.39 2.32
C LEU A 153 -17.87 13.47 3.36
N ILE A 154 -17.57 13.49 4.67
CA ILE A 154 -18.55 13.79 5.72
C ILE A 154 -19.18 15.19 5.48
N GLY A 155 -18.34 16.17 5.15
CA GLY A 155 -18.78 17.53 4.83
C GLY A 155 -19.30 17.72 3.38
N HIS A 156 -19.19 16.69 2.54
CA HIS A 156 -19.50 16.75 1.12
C HIS A 156 -20.25 15.49 0.66
N PRO A 157 -21.48 15.26 1.18
CA PRO A 157 -22.18 13.97 1.04
C PRO A 157 -22.57 13.61 -0.39
N ARG A 158 -22.57 14.56 -1.32
CA ARG A 158 -22.89 14.33 -2.74
C ARG A 158 -21.67 14.19 -3.65
N GLU A 159 -20.46 14.23 -3.09
CA GLU A 159 -19.22 14.15 -3.87
C GLU A 159 -18.67 12.73 -3.91
N ARG A 160 -17.92 12.43 -4.99
CA ARG A 160 -17.15 11.19 -5.19
C ARG A 160 -15.67 11.49 -5.22
N ALA A 161 -14.89 10.64 -4.57
CA ALA A 161 -13.45 10.72 -4.49
C ALA A 161 -12.77 9.48 -5.10
N LEU A 162 -11.75 9.69 -5.91
CA LEU A 162 -10.79 8.65 -6.28
C LEU A 162 -9.55 8.76 -5.41
N VAL A 163 -9.20 7.67 -4.72
CA VAL A 163 -7.98 7.55 -3.93
C VAL A 163 -7.02 6.64 -4.70
N PHE A 164 -6.01 7.23 -5.30
CA PHE A 164 -4.94 6.53 -6.01
C PHE A 164 -3.78 6.22 -5.07
N ALA A 165 -3.19 5.06 -5.25
CA ALA A 165 -1.86 4.75 -4.74
C ALA A 165 -1.02 4.14 -5.86
N ALA A 166 0.22 4.59 -6.03
CA ALA A 166 1.16 4.04 -6.99
C ALA A 166 2.57 3.99 -6.42
N GLU A 167 3.15 2.80 -6.39
CA GLU A 167 4.48 2.57 -5.85
C GLU A 167 5.30 1.72 -6.82
N MET A 168 6.46 2.26 -7.17
CA MET A 168 7.47 1.56 -7.96
C MET A 168 8.67 1.26 -7.05
N CYS A 169 8.45 0.38 -6.06
CA CYS A 169 9.46 0.08 -5.04
C CYS A 169 10.72 -0.53 -5.66
N SER A 170 10.60 -1.25 -6.78
CA SER A 170 11.75 -1.80 -7.47
C SER A 170 12.72 -0.71 -7.97
N LEU A 171 12.21 0.47 -8.34
CA LEU A 171 13.02 1.58 -8.80
C LEU A 171 13.85 2.23 -7.68
N THR A 172 13.55 1.93 -6.41
CA THR A 172 14.37 2.40 -5.28
C THR A 172 15.62 1.55 -5.06
N PHE A 173 15.75 0.41 -5.74
CA PHE A 173 16.93 -0.44 -5.65
C PHE A 173 18.21 0.34 -5.95
N LEU A 174 19.22 0.19 -5.08
CA LEU A 174 20.55 0.78 -5.21
C LEU A 174 21.57 -0.33 -5.46
N ALA A 175 22.10 -0.39 -6.67
CA ALA A 175 23.02 -1.46 -7.09
C ALA A 175 24.35 -1.50 -6.31
N ASP A 176 24.74 -0.39 -5.70
CA ASP A 176 25.96 -0.23 -4.92
C ASP A 176 25.70 -0.06 -3.40
N ASP A 177 24.48 -0.34 -2.96
CA ASP A 177 24.13 -0.48 -1.54
C ASP A 177 24.11 -1.97 -1.15
N PHE A 178 25.13 -2.40 -0.45
CA PHE A 178 25.28 -3.79 0.02
C PHE A 178 24.76 -3.98 1.45
N SER A 179 23.93 -3.08 1.94
CA SER A 179 23.31 -3.19 3.25
C SER A 179 22.31 -4.35 3.33
N LYS A 180 22.11 -4.86 4.55
CA LYS A 180 21.08 -5.87 4.81
C LYS A 180 19.67 -5.35 4.47
N SER A 181 19.41 -4.07 4.68
CA SER A 181 18.11 -3.44 4.35
C SER A 181 17.83 -3.49 2.86
N ASN A 182 18.82 -3.18 2.00
CA ASN A 182 18.67 -3.27 0.55
C ASN A 182 18.47 -4.73 0.09
N LEU A 183 19.16 -5.71 0.70
CA LEU A 183 18.93 -7.13 0.43
C LEU A 183 17.52 -7.57 0.83
N VAL A 184 17.03 -7.14 2.00
CA VAL A 184 15.64 -7.39 2.45
C VAL A 184 14.64 -6.77 1.48
N ALA A 185 14.85 -5.52 1.08
CA ALA A 185 14.03 -4.85 0.08
C ALA A 185 13.99 -5.61 -1.26
N THR A 186 15.16 -6.09 -1.72
CA THR A 186 15.28 -6.92 -2.93
C THR A 186 14.45 -8.21 -2.84
N ALA A 187 14.28 -8.78 -1.65
CA ALA A 187 13.48 -9.99 -1.44
C ALA A 187 11.97 -9.72 -1.32
N LEU A 188 11.56 -8.50 -0.93
CA LEU A 188 10.18 -8.19 -0.56
C LEU A 188 9.46 -7.27 -1.56
N PHE A 189 10.13 -6.24 -2.06
CA PHE A 189 9.50 -5.14 -2.76
C PHE A 189 9.03 -5.48 -4.16
N ALA A 190 7.89 -4.91 -4.52
CA ALA A 190 7.22 -5.04 -5.80
C ALA A 190 6.59 -3.70 -6.21
N ASP A 191 6.08 -3.63 -7.43
CA ASP A 191 5.47 -2.46 -8.01
C ASP A 191 4.01 -2.70 -8.32
N GLY A 192 3.21 -1.66 -8.19
CA GLY A 192 1.80 -1.71 -8.48
C GLY A 192 1.13 -0.35 -8.39
N ALA A 193 -0.09 -0.29 -8.88
CA ALA A 193 -0.99 0.83 -8.65
C ALA A 193 -2.39 0.32 -8.32
N ALA A 194 -3.15 1.13 -7.60
CA ALA A 194 -4.54 0.87 -7.30
C ALA A 194 -5.32 2.19 -7.19
N VAL A 195 -6.61 2.11 -7.42
CA VAL A 195 -7.54 3.21 -7.19
C VAL A 195 -8.76 2.71 -6.44
N ALA A 196 -9.15 3.43 -5.40
CA ALA A 196 -10.37 3.20 -4.66
C ALA A 196 -11.39 4.33 -4.95
N LEU A 197 -12.65 3.97 -5.13
CA LEU A 197 -13.77 4.91 -5.19
C LEU A 197 -14.41 5.00 -3.80
N VAL A 198 -14.43 6.20 -3.25
CA VAL A 198 -15.13 6.53 -2.01
C VAL A 198 -16.21 7.54 -2.32
N SER A 199 -17.42 7.29 -1.86
CA SER A 199 -18.58 8.17 -2.10
C SER A 199 -19.16 8.70 -0.80
N GLY A 200 -19.64 9.94 -0.85
CA GLY A 200 -20.51 10.48 0.19
C GLY A 200 -21.84 9.73 0.25
N ASP A 201 -22.59 9.88 1.32
CA ASP A 201 -23.81 9.10 1.59
C ASP A 201 -25.06 9.56 0.80
N ASP A 202 -25.00 10.72 0.14
CA ASP A 202 -26.08 11.25 -0.70
C ASP A 202 -25.84 11.04 -2.22
N THR A 203 -24.85 10.23 -2.60
CA THR A 203 -24.56 9.95 -4.02
C THR A 203 -25.49 8.91 -4.65
N GLY A 204 -26.15 8.11 -3.81
CA GLY A 204 -26.91 6.94 -4.23
C GLY A 204 -26.06 5.68 -4.49
N ASP A 205 -24.74 5.77 -4.35
CA ASP A 205 -23.84 4.61 -4.48
C ASP A 205 -24.01 3.67 -3.27
N VAL A 206 -23.90 2.36 -3.52
CA VAL A 206 -23.96 1.33 -2.47
C VAL A 206 -22.61 0.66 -2.33
N GLY A 207 -22.08 0.67 -1.12
CA GLY A 207 -20.76 0.11 -0.79
C GLY A 207 -20.64 -0.24 0.69
N TRP A 208 -19.42 -0.28 1.17
CA TRP A 208 -19.07 -0.62 2.55
C TRP A 208 -18.89 0.67 3.37
N PRO A 209 -19.74 0.94 4.37
CA PRO A 209 -19.65 2.15 5.19
C PRO A 209 -18.31 2.24 5.92
N ILE A 210 -17.63 3.37 5.79
CA ILE A 210 -16.43 3.69 6.58
C ILE A 210 -16.91 4.31 7.89
N ARG A 211 -16.91 3.50 8.97
CA ARG A 211 -17.52 3.87 10.26
C ARG A 211 -16.65 4.80 11.09
N THR A 212 -15.36 4.55 11.11
CA THR A 212 -14.39 5.37 11.83
C THR A 212 -12.98 5.19 11.26
N THR A 213 -12.11 6.13 11.56
CA THR A 213 -10.69 6.12 11.18
C THR A 213 -9.84 6.51 12.36
N ARG A 214 -8.60 6.00 12.42
CA ARG A 214 -7.64 6.32 13.46
C ARG A 214 -6.24 6.41 12.88
N SER A 215 -5.49 7.42 13.33
CA SER A 215 -4.08 7.62 13.04
C SER A 215 -3.31 7.69 14.34
N MET A 216 -2.16 7.05 14.44
CA MET A 216 -1.28 7.06 15.60
C MET A 216 0.18 7.15 15.14
N LEU A 217 0.91 8.11 15.70
CA LEU A 217 2.36 8.21 15.58
C LEU A 217 2.96 7.68 16.90
N PHE A 218 3.82 6.66 16.79
CA PHE A 218 4.50 6.10 17.95
C PHE A 218 5.67 7.01 18.38
N PRO A 219 5.88 7.20 19.70
CA PRO A 219 6.95 8.06 20.18
C PRO A 219 8.33 7.47 19.88
N ASP A 220 9.33 8.33 19.71
CA ASP A 220 10.76 7.98 19.58
C ASP A 220 11.07 6.91 18.52
N SER A 221 10.38 6.96 17.37
CA SER A 221 10.40 5.90 16.35
C SER A 221 10.66 6.37 14.91
N LEU A 222 11.22 7.58 14.72
CA LEU A 222 11.50 8.16 13.41
C LEU A 222 12.53 7.34 12.60
N ASP A 223 13.37 6.57 13.27
CA ASP A 223 14.43 5.75 12.71
C ASP A 223 14.01 4.31 12.35
N VAL A 224 12.75 3.94 12.64
CA VAL A 224 12.27 2.56 12.51
C VAL A 224 12.03 2.15 11.06
N MET A 225 11.45 3.03 10.26
CA MET A 225 11.12 2.76 8.85
C MET A 225 11.14 4.06 8.04
N GLY A 226 11.63 3.98 6.80
CA GLY A 226 11.58 5.11 5.89
C GLY A 226 12.58 5.05 4.76
N TRP A 227 12.83 6.23 4.21
CA TRP A 227 13.84 6.46 3.19
C TRP A 227 14.88 7.49 3.66
N SER A 228 16.15 7.17 3.49
CA SER A 228 17.20 8.17 3.48
C SER A 228 17.40 8.65 2.04
N VAL A 229 17.21 9.96 1.80
CA VAL A 229 17.41 10.54 0.48
C VAL A 229 18.91 10.74 0.26
N VAL A 230 19.47 10.00 -0.68
CA VAL A 230 20.89 10.05 -1.05
C VAL A 230 21.04 10.48 -2.50
N ALA A 231 22.22 10.87 -2.93
CA ALA A 231 22.46 11.33 -4.31
C ALA A 231 22.01 10.34 -5.41
N ARG A 232 22.00 9.04 -5.09
CA ARG A 232 21.64 7.95 -6.00
C ARG A 232 20.18 7.52 -5.94
N GLY A 233 19.38 8.05 -5.01
CA GLY A 233 17.97 7.69 -4.86
C GLY A 233 17.49 7.62 -3.41
N LEU A 234 16.52 6.76 -3.20
CA LEU A 234 15.89 6.51 -1.91
C LEU A 234 16.49 5.24 -1.30
N GLN A 235 17.32 5.39 -0.26
CA GLN A 235 17.90 4.27 0.47
C GLN A 235 16.94 3.81 1.56
N VAL A 236 16.60 2.52 1.55
CA VAL A 236 15.62 1.96 2.48
C VAL A 236 16.15 1.87 3.91
N VAL A 237 15.31 2.24 4.85
CA VAL A 237 15.54 2.06 6.29
C VAL A 237 14.50 1.08 6.84
N PHE A 238 14.98 -0.02 7.42
CA PHE A 238 14.16 -1.00 8.15
C PHE A 238 14.84 -1.39 9.44
N ASP A 239 14.12 -1.23 10.55
CA ASP A 239 14.57 -1.65 11.87
C ASP A 239 13.96 -3.01 12.28
N GLN A 240 14.70 -3.76 13.08
CA GLN A 240 14.28 -5.06 13.60
C GLN A 240 13.23 -4.92 14.73
N ARG A 241 13.06 -3.72 15.30
CA ARG A 241 12.09 -3.41 16.39
C ARG A 241 10.63 -3.41 15.94
N ILE A 242 10.32 -3.45 14.64
CA ILE A 242 8.94 -3.39 14.14
C ILE A 242 8.02 -4.42 14.83
N PRO A 243 8.36 -5.72 14.95
CA PRO A 243 7.50 -6.67 15.66
C PRO A 243 7.31 -6.36 17.15
N GLU A 244 8.32 -5.79 17.82
CA GLU A 244 8.26 -5.40 19.23
C GLU A 244 7.28 -4.23 19.43
N ILE A 245 7.35 -3.20 18.57
CA ILE A 245 6.42 -2.07 18.60
C ILE A 245 4.98 -2.54 18.34
N ILE A 246 4.78 -3.49 17.43
CA ILE A 246 3.46 -4.09 17.19
C ILE A 246 2.97 -4.80 18.45
N ALA A 247 3.81 -5.64 19.08
CA ALA A 247 3.45 -6.37 20.30
C ALA A 247 3.07 -5.43 21.45
N GLU A 248 3.72 -4.27 21.56
CA GLU A 248 3.47 -3.30 22.60
C GLU A 248 2.17 -2.49 22.38
N HIS A 249 1.90 -2.10 21.14
CA HIS A 249 0.88 -1.07 20.86
C HIS A 249 -0.35 -1.56 20.11
N ALA A 250 -0.27 -2.63 19.30
CA ALA A 250 -1.33 -2.98 18.36
C ALA A 250 -2.67 -3.29 19.03
N ALA A 251 -2.65 -3.95 20.21
CA ALA A 251 -3.88 -4.29 20.93
C ALA A 251 -4.63 -3.03 21.40
N ALA A 252 -3.90 -2.06 21.96
CA ALA A 252 -4.48 -0.80 22.44
C ALA A 252 -5.01 0.06 21.27
N GLU A 253 -4.29 0.09 20.14
CA GLU A 253 -4.71 0.82 18.94
C GLU A 253 -5.97 0.22 18.32
N LEU A 254 -6.08 -1.12 18.29
CA LEU A 254 -7.30 -1.80 17.86
C LEU A 254 -8.47 -1.44 18.77
N ASP A 255 -8.30 -1.55 20.09
CA ASP A 255 -9.36 -1.25 21.06
C ASP A 255 -9.83 0.21 20.98
N ALA A 256 -8.90 1.15 20.78
CA ALA A 256 -9.23 2.56 20.61
C ALA A 256 -10.04 2.81 19.32
N LEU A 257 -9.70 2.15 18.21
CA LEU A 257 -10.47 2.22 16.95
C LEU A 257 -11.89 1.67 17.15
N LEU A 258 -12.04 0.52 17.83
CA LEU A 258 -13.33 -0.12 18.06
C LEU A 258 -14.20 0.66 19.04
N THR A 259 -13.61 1.19 20.10
CA THR A 259 -14.30 2.04 21.09
C THR A 259 -14.90 3.27 20.43
N ALA A 260 -14.17 3.91 19.52
CA ALA A 260 -14.67 5.06 18.77
C ALA A 260 -15.89 4.72 17.87
N ALA A 261 -16.07 3.46 17.50
CA ALA A 261 -17.23 2.97 16.76
C ALA A 261 -18.33 2.36 17.66
N GLY A 262 -18.10 2.24 18.96
CA GLY A 262 -19.04 1.64 19.91
C GLY A 262 -19.19 0.12 19.75
N ILE A 263 -18.15 -0.59 19.30
CA ILE A 263 -18.15 -2.04 19.09
C ILE A 263 -16.98 -2.72 19.82
N SER A 264 -17.01 -4.05 19.87
CA SER A 264 -16.00 -4.87 20.53
C SER A 264 -15.19 -5.72 19.53
N ARG A 265 -14.11 -6.36 19.99
CA ARG A 265 -13.30 -7.29 19.17
C ARG A 265 -14.12 -8.48 18.63
N ASN A 266 -15.18 -8.89 19.35
CA ASN A 266 -16.04 -10.00 18.91
C ASN A 266 -16.89 -9.66 17.69
N ASP A 267 -17.09 -8.37 17.40
CA ASP A 267 -17.84 -7.87 16.24
C ASP A 267 -16.97 -7.85 14.96
N ILE A 268 -15.66 -8.10 15.09
CA ILE A 268 -14.74 -8.12 13.94
C ILE A 268 -14.73 -9.49 13.27
N THR A 269 -15.14 -9.50 12.02
CA THR A 269 -15.14 -10.70 11.18
C THR A 269 -13.91 -10.80 10.31
N GLU A 270 -13.31 -9.69 9.88
CA GLU A 270 -12.16 -9.66 8.96
C GLU A 270 -11.07 -8.68 9.39
N PHE A 271 -9.80 -9.08 9.13
CA PHE A 271 -8.61 -8.24 9.28
C PHE A 271 -7.95 -8.08 7.90
N LEU A 272 -8.09 -6.90 7.30
CA LEU A 272 -7.58 -6.56 5.96
C LEU A 272 -6.33 -5.68 6.10
N TYR A 273 -5.25 -6.28 6.57
CA TYR A 273 -4.03 -5.56 6.96
C TYR A 273 -3.01 -5.51 5.85
N HIS A 274 -2.22 -4.45 5.82
CA HIS A 274 -1.01 -4.40 5.00
C HIS A 274 -0.02 -5.48 5.46
N PRO A 275 0.37 -6.44 4.60
CA PRO A 275 1.32 -7.47 4.95
C PRO A 275 2.76 -6.95 4.76
N GLY A 276 3.31 -6.24 5.72
CA GLY A 276 4.70 -5.75 5.66
C GLY A 276 5.73 -6.88 5.54
N GLY A 277 5.35 -8.10 5.96
CA GLY A 277 6.11 -9.33 5.90
C GLY A 277 5.47 -10.38 6.82
N PRO A 278 5.88 -11.66 6.74
CA PRO A 278 5.28 -12.73 7.56
C PRO A 278 5.38 -12.47 9.07
N LYS A 279 6.51 -11.91 9.53
CA LYS A 279 6.71 -11.57 10.94
C LYS A 279 5.78 -10.45 11.44
N VAL A 280 5.39 -9.53 10.56
CA VAL A 280 4.45 -8.44 10.89
C VAL A 280 3.07 -9.02 11.16
N LEU A 281 2.56 -9.90 10.28
CA LEU A 281 1.26 -10.54 10.48
C LEU A 281 1.26 -11.48 11.70
N GLN A 282 2.37 -12.18 11.98
CA GLN A 282 2.52 -12.98 13.18
C GLN A 282 2.46 -12.11 14.45
N ALA A 283 3.18 -10.99 14.47
CA ALA A 283 3.18 -10.07 15.61
C ALA A 283 1.77 -9.52 15.91
N TYR A 284 0.98 -9.21 14.87
CA TYR A 284 -0.43 -8.83 15.05
C TYR A 284 -1.28 -9.99 15.60
N ALA A 285 -1.09 -11.20 15.06
CA ALA A 285 -1.83 -12.36 15.55
C ALA A 285 -1.56 -12.63 17.02
N ASP A 286 -0.29 -12.57 17.43
CA ASP A 286 0.14 -12.74 18.82
C ASP A 286 -0.42 -11.62 19.73
N ALA A 287 -0.33 -10.36 19.30
CA ALA A 287 -0.84 -9.21 20.06
C ALA A 287 -2.36 -9.25 20.27
N TYR A 288 -3.11 -9.83 19.30
CA TYR A 288 -4.58 -9.95 19.39
C TYR A 288 -5.04 -11.28 19.99
N GLY A 289 -4.15 -12.26 20.19
CA GLY A 289 -4.50 -13.60 20.65
C GLY A 289 -5.34 -14.40 19.64
N ILE A 290 -5.08 -14.21 18.34
CA ILE A 290 -5.83 -14.85 17.24
C ILE A 290 -4.91 -15.67 16.32
N SER A 291 -5.49 -16.57 15.51
CA SER A 291 -4.73 -17.29 14.48
C SER A 291 -4.31 -16.36 13.33
N THR A 292 -3.12 -16.59 12.79
CA THR A 292 -2.65 -15.92 11.56
C THR A 292 -3.58 -16.18 10.35
N ASP A 293 -4.44 -17.18 10.39
CA ASP A 293 -5.42 -17.45 9.34
C ASP A 293 -6.47 -16.34 9.20
N ARG A 294 -6.67 -15.53 10.26
CA ARG A 294 -7.51 -14.33 10.21
C ARG A 294 -6.97 -13.26 9.25
N PHE A 295 -5.68 -13.35 8.87
CA PHE A 295 -5.04 -12.47 7.88
C PHE A 295 -4.88 -13.13 6.51
N ARG A 296 -5.73 -14.11 6.14
CA ARG A 296 -5.63 -14.87 4.88
C ARG A 296 -5.56 -13.97 3.63
N TRP A 297 -6.40 -12.93 3.56
CA TRP A 297 -6.42 -11.99 2.43
C TRP A 297 -5.10 -11.26 2.26
N SER A 298 -4.50 -10.81 3.37
CA SER A 298 -3.18 -10.17 3.40
C SER A 298 -2.07 -11.13 2.98
N ARG A 299 -2.07 -12.37 3.51
CA ARG A 299 -1.09 -13.41 3.15
C ARG A 299 -1.16 -13.79 1.68
N ASP A 300 -2.38 -13.94 1.14
CA ASP A 300 -2.57 -14.32 -0.26
C ASP A 300 -2.09 -13.23 -1.22
N VAL A 301 -2.37 -11.96 -0.93
CA VAL A 301 -1.85 -10.83 -1.72
C VAL A 301 -0.33 -10.77 -1.62
N PHE A 302 0.24 -10.91 -0.43
CA PHE A 302 1.68 -10.88 -0.24
C PHE A 302 2.39 -12.03 -0.97
N ARG A 303 1.82 -13.25 -0.93
CA ARG A 303 2.33 -14.41 -1.67
C ARG A 303 2.36 -14.17 -3.17
N ASP A 304 1.31 -13.56 -3.71
CA ASP A 304 1.09 -13.46 -5.16
C ASP A 304 1.74 -12.20 -5.76
N TYR A 305 1.94 -11.13 -4.96
CA TYR A 305 2.40 -9.81 -5.44
C TYR A 305 3.61 -9.24 -4.68
N GLY A 306 3.96 -9.76 -3.50
CA GLY A 306 4.99 -9.15 -2.65
C GLY A 306 4.51 -7.87 -1.94
N ASN A 307 5.47 -7.02 -1.56
CA ASN A 307 5.22 -5.76 -0.86
C ASN A 307 5.30 -4.56 -1.84
N MET A 308 4.15 -4.01 -2.20
CA MET A 308 3.99 -2.82 -3.03
C MET A 308 3.74 -1.55 -2.17
N SER A 309 4.31 -1.49 -0.95
CA SER A 309 4.14 -0.37 -0.03
C SER A 309 2.65 0.03 0.15
N SER A 310 2.29 1.31 -0.03
CA SER A 310 0.92 1.84 0.14
C SER A 310 -0.15 1.16 -0.71
N VAL A 311 0.23 0.56 -1.82
CA VAL A 311 -0.68 -0.12 -2.76
C VAL A 311 -1.14 -1.46 -2.23
N THR A 312 -0.31 -2.17 -1.45
CA THR A 312 -0.59 -3.57 -1.07
C THR A 312 -1.91 -3.73 -0.33
N VAL A 313 -2.24 -2.83 0.59
CA VAL A 313 -3.50 -2.88 1.36
C VAL A 313 -4.72 -2.67 0.45
N LEU A 314 -4.58 -1.88 -0.62
CA LEU A 314 -5.64 -1.70 -1.62
C LEU A 314 -5.85 -2.98 -2.45
N TYR A 315 -4.80 -3.75 -2.73
CA TYR A 315 -4.92 -5.09 -3.35
C TYR A 315 -5.63 -6.07 -2.40
N VAL A 316 -5.35 -6.00 -1.10
CA VAL A 316 -6.07 -6.79 -0.09
C VAL A 316 -7.56 -6.45 -0.11
N LEU A 317 -7.88 -5.15 -0.09
CA LEU A 317 -9.26 -4.67 -0.22
C LEU A 317 -9.90 -5.13 -1.53
N ALA A 318 -9.24 -4.91 -2.68
CA ALA A 318 -9.78 -5.32 -3.98
C ALA A 318 -10.13 -6.81 -4.01
N ARG A 319 -9.25 -7.68 -3.52
CA ARG A 319 -9.49 -9.13 -3.45
C ARG A 319 -10.67 -9.48 -2.54
N TYR A 320 -10.78 -8.83 -1.39
CA TYR A 320 -11.90 -9.02 -0.48
C TYR A 320 -13.23 -8.57 -1.08
N LEU A 321 -13.29 -7.35 -1.64
CA LEU A 321 -14.49 -6.76 -2.21
C LEU A 321 -14.99 -7.53 -3.44
N GLN A 322 -14.10 -8.14 -4.23
CA GLN A 322 -14.48 -9.00 -5.35
C GLN A 322 -15.15 -10.31 -4.92
N ALA A 323 -14.80 -10.82 -3.73
CA ALA A 323 -15.34 -12.05 -3.19
C ALA A 323 -16.66 -11.87 -2.40
N HIS A 324 -17.01 -10.64 -2.04
CA HIS A 324 -18.14 -10.33 -1.17
C HIS A 324 -19.02 -9.21 -1.71
N ARG A 325 -20.19 -9.05 -1.12
CA ARG A 325 -21.11 -7.94 -1.39
C ARG A 325 -21.37 -7.18 -0.09
N PRO A 326 -21.63 -5.86 -0.15
CA PRO A 326 -21.99 -5.07 1.03
C PRO A 326 -23.24 -5.63 1.70
N GLY A 327 -23.33 -5.52 3.05
CA GLY A 327 -24.52 -5.87 3.81
C GLY A 327 -24.60 -7.32 4.27
N HIS A 328 -23.50 -8.09 4.22
CA HIS A 328 -23.49 -9.47 4.74
C HIS A 328 -23.25 -9.58 6.25
N GLY A 329 -22.98 -8.43 6.91
CA GLY A 329 -22.89 -8.30 8.36
C GLY A 329 -21.49 -8.44 8.95
N GLY A 330 -21.29 -7.84 10.12
CA GLY A 330 -20.01 -7.79 10.81
C GLY A 330 -19.17 -6.55 10.44
N HIS A 331 -17.89 -6.60 10.78
CA HIS A 331 -16.97 -5.49 10.55
C HIS A 331 -15.60 -5.98 10.07
N ALA A 332 -14.96 -5.20 9.20
CA ALA A 332 -13.56 -5.39 8.85
C ALA A 332 -12.70 -4.24 9.38
N VAL A 333 -11.58 -4.60 10.01
CA VAL A 333 -10.52 -3.63 10.31
C VAL A 333 -9.53 -3.62 9.15
N VAL A 334 -9.27 -2.44 8.60
CA VAL A 334 -8.23 -2.21 7.60
C VAL A 334 -7.11 -1.43 8.27
N SER A 335 -5.89 -1.94 8.23
CA SER A 335 -4.76 -1.26 8.89
C SER A 335 -3.44 -1.42 8.12
N ALA A 336 -2.59 -0.43 8.27
CA ALA A 336 -1.23 -0.43 7.78
C ALA A 336 -0.31 0.36 8.71
N LEU A 337 0.96 -0.06 8.76
CA LEU A 337 2.05 0.66 9.41
C LEU A 337 2.90 1.39 8.36
N GLY A 338 3.49 2.48 8.73
CA GLY A 338 4.35 3.27 7.86
C GLY A 338 5.39 4.09 8.62
N PRO A 339 6.21 4.85 7.86
CA PRO A 339 7.19 5.75 8.44
C PRO A 339 6.59 6.72 9.46
N GLY A 340 7.45 6.99 10.55
CA GLY A 340 7.06 7.90 11.57
C GLY A 340 7.41 7.47 12.99
N PHE A 341 7.42 6.23 13.40
CA PHE A 341 6.69 5.09 12.90
C PHE A 341 5.21 5.26 13.23
N SER A 342 4.34 4.88 12.36
CA SER A 342 2.92 5.21 12.52
C SER A 342 1.99 4.05 12.15
N SER A 343 0.79 4.09 12.68
CA SER A 343 -0.32 3.18 12.35
C SER A 343 -1.49 3.98 11.79
N GLU A 344 -2.03 3.54 10.66
CA GLU A 344 -3.28 4.03 10.10
C GLU A 344 -4.31 2.90 10.10
N GLY A 345 -5.51 3.20 10.58
CA GLY A 345 -6.60 2.24 10.68
C GLY A 345 -7.93 2.83 10.25
N LEU A 346 -8.79 2.00 9.68
CA LEU A 346 -10.20 2.31 9.46
C LEU A 346 -11.07 1.08 9.69
N LEU A 347 -12.33 1.32 10.04
CA LEU A 347 -13.34 0.29 10.27
C LEU A 347 -14.39 0.34 9.15
N LEU A 348 -14.57 -0.76 8.45
CA LEU A 348 -15.65 -0.96 7.48
C LEU A 348 -16.81 -1.72 8.12
N GLY A 349 -18.06 -1.30 7.82
CA GLY A 349 -19.24 -2.14 7.98
C GLY A 349 -19.33 -3.11 6.80
N LEU A 350 -19.63 -4.38 7.07
CA LEU A 350 -19.69 -5.44 6.06
C LEU A 350 -21.10 -5.83 5.68
#